data_50efe842b63647e6e8b21574cb8ed5b0
#
_entry.id   50efe842b63647e6e8b21574cb8ed5b0
#
_cell.length_a   1.000
_cell.length_b   1.000
_cell.length_c   1.000
_cell.angle_alpha   90.00
_cell.angle_beta   90.00
_cell.angle_gamma   90.00
#
_symmetry.space_group_name_H-M   'P 1'
#
loop_
_entity.id
_entity.type
_entity.pdbx_description
1 polymer ?
#
loop_
_entity_poly.entity_id
_entity_poly.type
_entity_poly.pdbx_seq_one_letter_code
_entity_poly.pdbx_strand_id
1 'polypeptide(L)'
;MLEISVIIVCVISLILLKIFLNINFKELKKFKIRESEELEKLSDKFLEEEKICKDILNKLNNTSQVKVEKELEYESCLYTIFNNKITLGKFKHQYIKIQTIAHECIHSCQSKVTLWSNFIFTNIYLIYFYTIVILTIFNKLSYTNIHII
;
A
#
# COMPACT_ATOMS: atom_id res chain seq x y z
N MET A 1 4.21 30.95 12.48
CA MET A 1 5.32 31.28 11.54
C MET A 1 6.28 30.11 11.36
N LEU A 2 6.65 29.42 12.43
CA LEU A 2 7.58 28.27 12.34
C LEU A 2 7.04 27.14 11.43
N GLU A 3 5.76 26.84 11.50
CA GLU A 3 5.10 25.78 10.70
C GLU A 3 5.17 26.07 9.20
N ILE A 4 4.95 27.33 8.82
CA ILE A 4 5.04 27.75 7.43
C ILE A 4 6.49 27.63 6.95
N SER A 5 7.47 27.97 7.77
CA SER A 5 8.88 27.82 7.42
C SER A 5 9.30 26.36 7.25
N VAL A 6 8.78 25.43 8.05
CA VAL A 6 9.02 23.98 7.90
C VAL A 6 8.47 23.48 6.58
N ILE A 7 7.23 23.85 6.23
CA ILE A 7 6.60 23.47 4.96
C ILE A 7 7.44 23.99 3.78
N ILE A 8 7.87 25.27 3.85
CA ILE A 8 8.70 25.87 2.79
C ILE A 8 10.02 25.10 2.63
N VAL A 9 10.70 24.78 3.74
CA VAL A 9 11.94 24.00 3.74
C VAL A 9 11.72 22.61 3.13
N CYS A 10 10.65 21.92 3.47
CA CYS A 10 10.32 20.63 2.88
C CYS A 10 10.09 20.73 1.36
N VAL A 11 9.34 21.73 0.90
CA VAL A 11 9.08 21.94 -0.55
C VAL A 11 10.38 22.26 -1.28
N ILE A 12 11.22 23.15 -0.74
CA ILE A 12 12.53 23.48 -1.33
C ILE A 12 13.40 22.23 -1.39
N SER A 13 13.45 21.42 -0.33
CA SER A 13 14.23 20.17 -0.30
C SER A 13 13.78 19.19 -1.37
N LEU A 14 12.48 19.04 -1.59
CA LEU A 14 11.93 18.18 -2.65
C LEU A 14 12.30 18.70 -4.06
N ILE A 15 12.28 20.02 -4.27
CA ILE A 15 12.69 20.64 -5.54
C ILE A 15 14.18 20.41 -5.79
N LEU A 16 15.03 20.63 -4.77
CA LEU A 16 16.46 20.39 -4.85
C LEU A 16 16.77 18.92 -5.15
N LEU A 17 16.07 18.01 -4.45
CA LEU A 17 16.22 16.57 -4.69
C LEU A 17 15.86 16.19 -6.12
N LYS A 18 14.76 16.77 -6.64
CA LYS A 18 14.35 16.56 -8.05
C LYS A 18 15.43 17.02 -9.03
N ILE A 19 16.02 18.20 -8.79
CA ILE A 19 17.07 18.76 -9.64
C ILE A 19 18.34 17.90 -9.52
N PHE A 20 18.73 17.54 -8.30
CA PHE A 20 19.93 16.75 -8.05
C PHE A 20 19.86 15.35 -8.68
N LEU A 21 18.70 14.70 -8.60
CA LEU A 21 18.47 13.37 -9.20
C LEU A 21 18.12 13.46 -10.70
N ASN A 22 18.09 14.66 -11.28
CA ASN A 22 17.74 14.88 -12.69
C ASN A 22 16.43 14.17 -13.10
N ILE A 23 15.41 14.20 -12.25
CA ILE A 23 14.16 13.48 -12.47
C ILE A 23 13.33 14.21 -13.53
N ASN A 24 13.20 13.59 -14.70
CA ASN A 24 12.32 14.06 -15.77
C ASN A 24 10.95 13.35 -15.71
N PHE A 25 9.97 13.99 -15.07
CA PHE A 25 8.64 13.41 -14.92
C PHE A 25 7.92 13.13 -16.25
N LYS A 26 8.22 13.88 -17.32
CA LYS A 26 7.60 13.63 -18.63
C LYS A 26 8.14 12.34 -19.24
N GLU A 27 9.44 12.11 -19.15
CA GLU A 27 10.05 10.85 -19.62
C GLU A 27 9.62 9.67 -18.76
N LEU A 28 9.60 9.84 -17.43
CA LEU A 28 9.17 8.81 -16.52
C LEU A 28 7.70 8.39 -16.80
N LYS A 29 6.83 9.37 -17.09
CA LYS A 29 5.44 9.09 -17.44
C LYS A 29 5.32 8.35 -18.78
N LYS A 30 6.08 8.75 -19.80
CA LYS A 30 6.11 8.05 -21.10
C LYS A 30 6.65 6.62 -20.95
N PHE A 31 7.72 6.46 -20.19
CA PHE A 31 8.29 5.15 -19.90
C PHE A 31 7.26 4.25 -19.21
N LYS A 32 6.62 4.73 -18.15
CA LYS A 32 5.58 3.99 -17.44
C LYS A 32 4.42 3.55 -18.33
N ILE A 33 3.95 4.41 -19.25
CA ILE A 33 2.86 4.06 -20.18
C ILE A 33 3.30 2.96 -21.13
N ARG A 34 4.46 3.10 -21.76
CA ARG A 34 4.98 2.10 -22.70
C ARG A 34 5.18 0.74 -22.05
N GLU A 35 5.85 0.70 -20.90
CA GLU A 35 6.09 -0.53 -20.15
C GLU A 35 4.77 -1.18 -19.68
N SER A 36 3.78 -0.37 -19.27
CA SER A 36 2.48 -0.91 -18.86
C SER A 36 1.72 -1.56 -20.02
N GLU A 37 1.79 -1.02 -21.25
CA GLU A 37 1.17 -1.60 -22.42
C GLU A 37 1.82 -2.93 -22.83
N GLU A 38 3.16 -3.00 -22.77
CA GLU A 38 3.88 -4.24 -23.06
C GLU A 38 3.59 -5.33 -22.02
N LEU A 39 3.57 -4.96 -20.74
CA LEU A 39 3.24 -5.86 -19.64
C LEU A 39 1.79 -6.34 -19.70
N GLU A 40 0.84 -5.48 -20.10
CA GLU A 40 -0.57 -5.87 -20.27
C GLU A 40 -0.72 -6.93 -21.37
N LYS A 41 -0.06 -6.77 -22.51
CA LYS A 41 -0.05 -7.79 -23.58
C LYS A 41 0.54 -9.13 -23.15
N LEU A 42 1.56 -9.10 -22.27
CA LEU A 42 2.13 -10.34 -21.72
C LEU A 42 1.20 -10.99 -20.70
N SER A 43 0.39 -10.19 -20.01
CA SER A 43 -0.50 -10.66 -18.95
C SER A 43 -1.72 -11.43 -19.45
N ASP A 44 -2.06 -11.30 -20.72
CA ASP A 44 -3.14 -12.10 -21.36
C ASP A 44 -2.89 -13.61 -21.28
N LYS A 45 -1.62 -14.02 -21.07
CA LYS A 45 -1.21 -15.41 -20.87
C LYS A 45 -1.34 -15.90 -19.43
N PHE A 46 -1.67 -15.02 -18.50
CA PHE A 46 -1.75 -15.40 -17.10
C PHE A 46 -3.00 -16.20 -16.81
N LEU A 47 -2.86 -17.15 -15.90
CA LEU A 47 -3.97 -17.98 -15.44
C LEU A 47 -5.03 -17.12 -14.73
N GLU A 48 -6.21 -17.72 -14.52
CA GLU A 48 -7.26 -17.10 -13.70
C GLU A 48 -6.78 -16.83 -12.26
N GLU A 49 -7.32 -15.79 -11.67
CA GLU A 49 -6.91 -15.27 -10.35
C GLU A 49 -6.97 -16.35 -9.26
N GLU A 50 -8.05 -17.13 -9.24
CA GLU A 50 -8.25 -18.19 -8.24
C GLU A 50 -7.18 -19.28 -8.36
N LYS A 51 -6.82 -19.65 -9.59
CA LYS A 51 -5.79 -20.66 -9.82
C LYS A 51 -4.43 -20.15 -9.40
N ILE A 52 -4.09 -18.90 -9.73
CA ILE A 52 -2.85 -18.26 -9.30
C ILE A 52 -2.78 -18.24 -7.76
N CYS A 53 -3.87 -17.83 -7.09
CA CYS A 53 -3.93 -17.77 -5.64
C CYS A 53 -3.71 -19.16 -5.00
N LYS A 54 -4.41 -20.18 -5.48
CA LYS A 54 -4.26 -21.56 -5.00
C LYS A 54 -2.86 -22.10 -5.22
N ASP A 55 -2.27 -21.87 -6.38
CA ASP A 55 -0.91 -22.32 -6.71
C ASP A 55 0.13 -21.65 -5.80
N ILE A 56 -0.04 -20.37 -5.49
CA ILE A 56 0.85 -19.64 -4.57
C ILE A 56 0.68 -20.17 -3.14
N LEU A 57 -0.55 -20.32 -2.64
CA LEU A 57 -0.81 -20.87 -1.31
C LEU A 57 -0.22 -22.27 -1.14
N ASN A 58 -0.35 -23.12 -2.15
CA ASN A 58 0.26 -24.45 -2.15
C ASN A 58 1.78 -24.38 -2.09
N LYS A 59 2.43 -23.52 -2.87
CA LYS A 59 3.89 -23.32 -2.84
C LYS A 59 4.39 -22.75 -1.52
N LEU A 60 3.60 -21.94 -0.85
CA LEU A 60 3.92 -21.40 0.47
C LEU A 60 3.68 -22.40 1.61
N ASN A 61 3.22 -23.62 1.31
CA ASN A 61 2.81 -24.63 2.29
C ASN A 61 1.87 -24.05 3.35
N ASN A 62 0.93 -23.19 2.91
CA ASN A 62 -0.01 -22.56 3.84
C ASN A 62 -0.98 -23.61 4.39
N THR A 63 -0.76 -23.99 5.64
CA THR A 63 -1.59 -24.96 6.37
C THR A 63 -2.88 -24.33 6.94
N SER A 64 -2.97 -22.98 6.92
CA SER A 64 -4.20 -22.29 7.32
C SER A 64 -5.29 -22.49 6.26
N GLN A 65 -6.49 -22.83 6.69
CA GLN A 65 -7.63 -22.93 5.78
C GLN A 65 -8.07 -21.53 5.32
N VAL A 66 -7.37 -20.98 4.34
CA VAL A 66 -7.68 -19.68 3.76
C VAL A 66 -8.84 -19.84 2.78
N LYS A 67 -9.91 -19.10 2.98
CA LYS A 67 -11.02 -19.02 2.03
C LYS A 67 -10.64 -18.06 0.90
N VAL A 68 -10.84 -18.49 -0.33
CA VAL A 68 -10.61 -17.64 -1.53
C VAL A 68 -11.97 -17.39 -2.16
N GLU A 69 -12.35 -16.12 -2.25
CA GLU A 69 -13.63 -15.69 -2.83
C GLU A 69 -13.39 -14.60 -3.88
N LYS A 70 -14.19 -14.59 -4.94
CA LYS A 70 -14.13 -13.58 -5.99
C LYS A 70 -15.28 -12.59 -5.80
N GLU A 71 -14.94 -11.32 -5.64
CA GLU A 71 -15.90 -10.23 -5.48
C GLU A 71 -15.55 -9.09 -6.44
N LEU A 72 -16.34 -8.95 -7.50
CA LEU A 72 -16.07 -8.01 -8.59
C LEU A 72 -16.26 -6.53 -8.21
N GLU A 73 -16.81 -6.25 -7.04
CA GLU A 73 -16.97 -4.89 -6.52
C GLU A 73 -15.65 -4.27 -6.04
N TYR A 74 -14.66 -5.10 -5.72
CA TYR A 74 -13.33 -4.64 -5.29
C TYR A 74 -12.41 -4.43 -6.49
N GLU A 75 -11.63 -3.35 -6.46
CA GLU A 75 -10.64 -3.03 -7.52
C GLU A 75 -9.27 -3.70 -7.29
N SER A 76 -9.13 -4.53 -6.26
CA SER A 76 -7.87 -5.17 -5.90
C SER A 76 -8.11 -6.47 -5.14
N CYS A 77 -7.02 -7.15 -4.77
CA CYS A 77 -7.03 -8.30 -3.88
C CYS A 77 -6.83 -7.83 -2.43
N LEU A 78 -7.48 -8.51 -1.48
CA LEU A 78 -7.38 -8.17 -0.05
C LEU A 78 -7.43 -9.42 0.82
N TYR A 79 -6.46 -9.55 1.73
CA TYR A 79 -6.52 -10.54 2.81
C TYR A 79 -7.19 -9.95 4.05
N THR A 80 -8.22 -10.62 4.55
CA THR A 80 -8.95 -10.24 5.76
C THR A 80 -8.61 -11.17 6.92
N ILE A 81 -7.95 -10.62 7.95
CA ILE A 81 -7.48 -11.37 9.13
C ILE A 81 -8.64 -12.00 9.91
N PHE A 82 -9.76 -11.28 10.03
CA PHE A 82 -10.91 -11.70 10.83
C PHE A 82 -11.52 -13.01 10.35
N ASN A 83 -11.64 -13.16 9.03
CA ASN A 83 -12.31 -14.29 8.41
C ASN A 83 -11.35 -15.29 7.78
N ASN A 84 -10.02 -15.02 7.86
CA ASN A 84 -8.98 -15.77 7.16
C ASN A 84 -9.33 -15.95 5.69
N LYS A 85 -9.69 -14.84 5.02
CA LYS A 85 -10.22 -14.82 3.66
C LYS A 85 -9.36 -13.95 2.74
N ILE A 86 -9.09 -14.45 1.54
CA ILE A 86 -8.55 -13.66 0.44
C ILE A 86 -9.69 -13.34 -0.52
N THR A 87 -10.01 -12.07 -0.68
CA THR A 87 -10.99 -11.59 -1.64
C THR A 87 -10.26 -11.15 -2.90
N LEU A 88 -10.60 -11.76 -4.04
CA LEU A 88 -10.07 -11.45 -5.36
C LEU A 88 -11.00 -10.47 -6.06
N GLY A 89 -10.55 -9.23 -6.27
CA GLY A 89 -11.29 -8.19 -6.95
C GLY A 89 -11.02 -8.12 -8.45
N LYS A 90 -11.59 -7.11 -9.11
CA LYS A 90 -11.33 -6.79 -10.51
C LYS A 90 -10.07 -5.95 -10.63
N PHE A 91 -9.00 -6.52 -11.14
CA PHE A 91 -7.75 -5.80 -11.34
C PHE A 91 -7.87 -4.75 -12.44
N LYS A 92 -7.46 -3.53 -12.16
CA LYS A 92 -7.37 -2.45 -13.14
C LYS A 92 -6.37 -2.77 -14.27
N HIS A 93 -5.28 -3.43 -13.90
CA HIS A 93 -4.21 -3.84 -14.81
C HIS A 93 -3.87 -5.31 -14.56
N GLN A 94 -3.92 -6.12 -15.61
CA GLN A 94 -3.69 -7.56 -15.48
C GLN A 94 -2.24 -7.90 -15.10
N TYR A 95 -1.27 -7.07 -15.49
CA TYR A 95 0.14 -7.31 -15.18
C TYR A 95 0.48 -7.24 -13.69
N ILE A 96 -0.31 -6.50 -12.87
CA ILE A 96 -0.09 -6.45 -11.41
C ILE A 96 -0.76 -7.60 -10.66
N LYS A 97 -1.60 -8.37 -11.34
CA LYS A 97 -2.43 -9.44 -10.76
C LYS A 97 -1.61 -10.43 -9.92
N ILE A 98 -0.54 -10.98 -10.49
CA ILE A 98 0.29 -11.97 -9.81
C ILE A 98 0.94 -11.39 -8.56
N GLN A 99 1.51 -10.18 -8.68
CA GLN A 99 2.18 -9.51 -7.57
C GLN A 99 1.20 -9.23 -6.42
N THR A 100 0.01 -8.71 -6.74
CA THR A 100 -1.00 -8.36 -5.74
C THR A 100 -1.53 -9.62 -5.04
N ILE A 101 -1.85 -10.67 -5.80
CA ILE A 101 -2.30 -11.95 -5.22
C ILE A 101 -1.20 -12.57 -4.34
N ALA A 102 0.05 -12.56 -4.80
CA ALA A 102 1.18 -13.08 -4.03
C ALA A 102 1.36 -12.32 -2.71
N HIS A 103 1.21 -11.00 -2.73
CA HIS A 103 1.28 -10.16 -1.54
C HIS A 103 0.24 -10.59 -0.49
N GLU A 104 -1.01 -10.76 -0.88
CA GLU A 104 -2.09 -11.18 0.01
C GLU A 104 -1.93 -12.63 0.50
N CYS A 105 -1.41 -13.52 -0.36
CA CYS A 105 -1.07 -14.89 0.04
C CYS A 105 0.04 -14.90 1.10
N ILE A 106 1.05 -14.04 0.99
CA ILE A 106 2.11 -13.90 2.01
C ILE A 106 1.51 -13.40 3.32
N HIS A 107 0.61 -12.40 3.29
CA HIS A 107 -0.08 -11.97 4.50
C HIS A 107 -0.84 -13.09 5.17
N SER A 108 -1.49 -13.96 4.43
CA SER A 108 -2.20 -15.13 5.00
C SER A 108 -1.27 -16.15 5.70
N CYS A 109 0.03 -16.13 5.37
CA CYS A 109 1.05 -16.98 6.01
C CYS A 109 1.71 -16.33 7.23
N GLN A 110 1.54 -15.02 7.42
CA GLN A 110 2.11 -14.32 8.56
C GLN A 110 1.40 -14.68 9.86
N SER A 111 2.12 -14.57 10.98
CA SER A 111 1.50 -14.79 12.29
C SER A 111 0.39 -13.75 12.54
N LYS A 112 -0.72 -14.20 13.08
CA LYS A 112 -1.85 -13.30 13.43
C LYS A 112 -1.39 -12.19 14.39
N VAL A 113 -0.45 -12.49 15.28
CA VAL A 113 0.11 -11.51 16.21
C VAL A 113 0.82 -10.39 15.44
N THR A 114 1.64 -10.72 14.46
CA THR A 114 2.34 -9.72 13.62
C THR A 114 1.36 -8.84 12.86
N LEU A 115 0.34 -9.45 12.25
CA LEU A 115 -0.68 -8.73 11.50
C LEU A 115 -1.49 -7.78 12.39
N TRP A 116 -1.92 -8.27 13.56
CA TRP A 116 -2.64 -7.45 14.53
C TRP A 116 -1.77 -6.32 15.08
N SER A 117 -0.51 -6.59 15.40
CA SER A 117 0.42 -5.56 15.86
C SER A 117 0.58 -4.46 14.82
N ASN A 118 0.82 -4.82 13.56
CA ASN A 118 0.93 -3.85 12.46
C ASN A 118 -0.36 -3.02 12.31
N PHE A 119 -1.52 -3.66 12.37
CA PHE A 119 -2.81 -2.98 12.28
C PHE A 119 -3.00 -1.98 13.43
N ILE A 120 -2.73 -2.39 14.67
CA ILE A 120 -2.86 -1.54 15.85
C ILE A 120 -1.88 -0.38 15.79
N PHE A 121 -0.59 -0.63 15.53
CA PHE A 121 0.42 0.42 15.46
C PHE A 121 0.13 1.44 14.36
N THR A 122 -0.29 0.99 13.18
CA THR A 122 -0.65 1.89 12.08
C THR A 122 -1.82 2.78 12.44
N ASN A 123 -2.86 2.22 13.08
CA ASN A 123 -4.03 3.01 13.46
C ASN A 123 -3.74 3.98 14.61
N ILE A 124 -2.97 3.58 15.62
CA ILE A 124 -2.53 4.47 16.71
C ILE A 124 -1.71 5.62 16.13
N TYR A 125 -0.75 5.34 15.25
CA TYR A 125 0.06 6.37 14.62
C TYR A 125 -0.79 7.37 13.82
N LEU A 126 -1.77 6.90 13.06
CA LEU A 126 -2.68 7.76 12.31
C LEU A 126 -3.53 8.64 13.23
N ILE A 127 -4.11 8.06 14.28
CA ILE A 127 -4.89 8.80 15.27
C ILE A 127 -4.02 9.87 15.93
N TYR A 128 -2.82 9.52 16.36
CA TYR A 128 -1.87 10.45 16.94
C TYR A 128 -1.52 11.59 15.97
N PHE A 129 -1.20 11.28 14.71
CA PHE A 129 -0.89 12.26 13.67
C PHE A 129 -2.05 13.23 13.45
N TYR A 130 -3.27 12.73 13.25
CA TYR A 130 -4.45 13.57 13.04
C TYR A 130 -4.78 14.42 14.28
N THR A 131 -4.58 13.87 15.47
CA THR A 131 -4.79 14.63 16.72
C THR A 131 -3.84 15.82 16.78
N ILE A 132 -2.55 15.64 16.49
CA ILE A 132 -1.58 16.73 16.45
C ILE A 132 -1.98 17.78 15.42
N VAL A 133 -2.33 17.38 14.21
CA VAL A 133 -2.74 18.30 13.14
C VAL A 133 -3.95 19.14 13.59
N ILE A 134 -4.97 18.51 14.16
CA ILE A 134 -6.18 19.20 14.64
C ILE A 134 -5.82 20.19 15.76
N LEU A 135 -5.06 19.75 16.75
CA LEU A 135 -4.67 20.62 17.88
C LEU A 135 -3.81 21.80 17.43
N THR A 136 -2.96 21.60 16.42
CA THR A 136 -2.16 22.66 15.80
C THR A 136 -3.05 23.67 15.07
N ILE A 137 -4.04 23.21 14.27
CA ILE A 137 -4.97 24.09 13.57
C ILE A 137 -5.76 24.96 14.54
N PHE A 138 -6.17 24.40 15.67
CA PHE A 138 -6.90 25.14 16.70
C PHE A 138 -6.01 25.94 17.65
N ASN A 139 -4.71 26.06 17.40
CA ASN A 139 -3.72 26.72 18.27
C ASN A 139 -3.75 26.23 19.73
N LYS A 140 -4.17 24.98 19.96
CA LYS A 140 -4.23 24.36 21.28
C LYS A 140 -2.91 23.70 21.69
N LEU A 141 -1.99 23.47 20.74
CA LEU A 141 -0.64 22.97 20.98
C LEU A 141 0.34 24.14 20.97
N SER A 142 0.99 24.38 22.14
CA SER A 142 2.20 25.18 22.17
C SER A 142 3.39 24.31 21.77
N TYR A 143 4.39 24.92 21.12
CA TYR A 143 5.60 24.22 20.67
C TYR A 143 6.34 23.50 21.81
N THR A 144 6.22 24.01 23.04
CA THR A 144 6.77 23.40 24.28
C THR A 144 6.09 22.06 24.63
N ASN A 145 4.86 21.82 24.20
CA ASN A 145 4.11 20.60 24.56
C ASN A 145 4.37 19.45 23.59
N ILE A 146 4.89 19.72 22.39
CA ILE A 146 5.19 18.68 21.39
C ILE A 146 6.41 17.83 21.79
N HIS A 147 7.32 18.40 22.59
CA HIS A 147 8.52 17.71 23.06
C HIS A 147 8.31 16.82 24.30
N ILE A 148 7.12 16.82 24.90
CA ILE A 148 6.81 16.09 26.13
C ILE A 148 5.98 14.82 25.84
N ILE A 149 5.49 14.64 24.61
CA ILE A 149 4.75 13.48 24.14
C ILE A 149 5.64 12.63 23.25
#